data_9f8679045a31303f395b474726fd4558
#
_entry.id   9f8679045a31303f395b474726fd4558
#
_cell.length_a   1.000
_cell.length_b   1.000
_cell.length_c   1.000
_cell.angle_alpha   90.00
_cell.angle_beta   90.00
_cell.angle_gamma   90.00
#
_symmetry.space_group_name_H-M   'P 1'
#
loop_
_entity.id
_entity.type
_entity.pdbx_description
1 polymer ?
#
loop_
_entity_poly.entity_id
_entity_poly.type
_entity_poly.pdbx_seq_one_letter_code
_entity_poly.pdbx_strand_id
1 'polypeptide(L)'
;MLNFIKSRRSIRNYKDKKIPAQTMEHILQAGRFTPTGGNVQDVRYIFIQDNLETLKKMVWDGLNTILNNSEHVNSIQERYRIILQNLWEAYSNGAGEDRLFFNSPALLIVNSNSALNGGLASSNIELMANSEGLGVLYSGFIQMALSINPDACEYLNITPNQIKSCMLIGYPNVSYRCTVPRKPISIQWM
;
A
#
# COMPACT_ATOMS: atom_id res chain seq x y z
N MET A 1 -23.66 -3.00 -5.05
CA MET A 1 -22.24 -3.05 -5.44
C MET A 1 -21.69 -1.69 -5.87
N LEU A 2 -22.22 -0.99 -6.89
CA LEU A 2 -21.64 0.28 -7.37
C LEU A 2 -21.53 1.36 -6.29
N ASN A 3 -22.56 1.57 -5.47
CA ASN A 3 -22.51 2.55 -4.37
C ASN A 3 -21.47 2.19 -3.33
N PHE A 4 -21.24 0.91 -3.07
CA PHE A 4 -20.21 0.42 -2.19
C PHE A 4 -18.82 0.74 -2.77
N ILE A 5 -18.57 0.47 -4.07
CA ILE A 5 -17.31 0.85 -4.73
C ILE A 5 -17.07 2.36 -4.68
N LYS A 6 -18.13 3.17 -4.84
CA LYS A 6 -18.05 4.63 -4.77
C LYS A 6 -17.73 5.15 -3.36
N SER A 7 -18.13 4.44 -2.30
CA SER A 7 -17.89 4.85 -0.91
C SER A 7 -16.43 4.67 -0.47
N ARG A 8 -15.67 3.81 -1.14
CA ARG A 8 -14.26 3.56 -0.84
C ARG A 8 -13.40 4.82 -0.95
N ARG A 9 -12.57 5.05 0.04
CA ARG A 9 -11.64 6.20 0.12
C ARG A 9 -10.25 5.73 0.54
N SER A 10 -9.23 6.43 0.06
CA SER A 10 -7.87 6.30 0.60
C SER A 10 -7.82 6.90 1.99
N ILE A 11 -7.53 6.09 3.01
CA ILE A 11 -7.53 6.49 4.42
C ILE A 11 -6.10 6.91 4.81
N ARG A 12 -5.98 8.05 5.48
CA ARG A 12 -4.71 8.64 5.97
C ARG A 12 -4.80 9.10 7.42
N ASN A 13 -5.74 8.54 8.16
CA ASN A 13 -5.88 8.75 9.59
C ASN A 13 -6.56 7.50 10.17
N TYR A 14 -5.84 6.80 11.01
CA TYR A 14 -6.23 5.51 11.56
C TYR A 14 -6.39 5.59 13.07
N LYS A 15 -7.24 4.74 13.62
CA LYS A 15 -7.33 4.50 15.05
C LYS A 15 -6.14 3.66 15.49
N ASP A 16 -5.64 3.93 16.68
CA ASP A 16 -4.66 3.05 17.33
C ASP A 16 -5.38 1.78 17.81
N LYS A 17 -5.59 0.86 16.87
CA LYS A 17 -6.29 -0.39 17.12
C LYS A 17 -5.76 -1.49 16.21
N LYS A 18 -5.28 -2.56 16.81
CA LYS A 18 -4.84 -3.76 16.08
C LYS A 18 -5.99 -4.41 15.32
N ILE A 19 -5.67 -4.96 14.16
CA ILE A 19 -6.59 -5.77 13.37
C ILE A 19 -6.52 -7.21 13.90
N PRO A 20 -7.64 -7.82 14.31
CA PRO A 20 -7.67 -9.22 14.70
C PRO A 20 -7.22 -10.15 13.56
N ALA A 21 -6.45 -11.18 13.87
CA ALA A 21 -5.96 -12.15 12.88
C ALA A 21 -7.11 -12.75 12.05
N GLN A 22 -8.20 -13.14 12.70
CA GLN A 22 -9.38 -13.68 12.02
C GLN A 22 -10.00 -12.70 11.00
N THR A 23 -10.06 -11.40 11.34
CA THR A 23 -10.54 -10.37 10.41
C THR A 23 -9.62 -10.27 9.21
N MET A 24 -8.29 -10.30 9.44
CA MET A 24 -7.33 -10.23 8.35
C MET A 24 -7.36 -11.46 7.46
N GLU A 25 -7.46 -12.66 8.04
CA GLU A 25 -7.63 -13.91 7.29
C GLU A 25 -8.88 -13.87 6.40
N HIS A 26 -10.01 -13.38 6.93
CA HIS A 26 -11.24 -13.22 6.16
C HIS A 26 -11.06 -12.25 4.99
N ILE A 27 -10.39 -11.12 5.19
CA ILE A 27 -10.08 -10.14 4.14
C ILE A 27 -9.19 -10.78 3.06
N LEU A 28 -8.20 -11.55 3.44
CA LEU A 28 -7.27 -12.20 2.51
C LEU A 28 -7.95 -13.30 1.66
N GLN A 29 -9.08 -13.87 2.11
CA GLN A 29 -9.87 -14.77 1.26
C GLN A 29 -10.36 -14.07 -0.03
N ALA A 30 -10.70 -12.78 0.03
CA ALA A 30 -11.08 -12.04 -1.18
C ALA A 30 -9.93 -11.96 -2.20
N GLY A 31 -8.70 -11.83 -1.73
CA GLY A 31 -7.51 -11.93 -2.56
C GLY A 31 -7.29 -13.34 -3.11
N ARG A 32 -7.47 -14.37 -2.28
CA ARG A 32 -7.30 -15.78 -2.65
C ARG A 32 -8.24 -16.20 -3.79
N PHE A 33 -9.47 -15.71 -3.79
CA PHE A 33 -10.46 -16.03 -4.80
C PHE A 33 -10.37 -15.11 -6.05
N THR A 34 -9.34 -14.29 -6.14
CA THR A 34 -9.10 -13.49 -7.34
C THR A 34 -8.66 -14.37 -8.50
N PRO A 35 -9.24 -14.19 -9.71
CA PRO A 35 -8.79 -14.92 -10.88
C PRO A 35 -7.35 -14.55 -11.23
N THR A 36 -6.56 -15.53 -11.65
CA THR A 36 -5.18 -15.35 -12.10
C THR A 36 -5.01 -15.93 -13.51
N GLY A 37 -4.12 -15.36 -14.31
CA GLY A 37 -3.83 -15.85 -15.64
C GLY A 37 -3.46 -17.34 -15.62
N GLY A 38 -4.16 -18.17 -16.42
CA GLY A 38 -3.94 -19.61 -16.42
C GLY A 38 -4.20 -20.32 -15.08
N ASN A 39 -4.90 -19.67 -14.16
CA ASN A 39 -5.13 -20.15 -12.79
C ASN A 39 -3.81 -20.46 -12.01
N VAL A 40 -2.78 -19.68 -12.24
CA VAL A 40 -1.44 -19.90 -11.68
C VAL A 40 -1.39 -19.71 -10.15
N GLN A 41 -2.33 -18.95 -9.58
CA GLN A 41 -2.48 -18.71 -8.13
C GLN A 41 -1.18 -18.28 -7.44
N ASP A 42 -0.39 -17.39 -8.10
CA ASP A 42 0.94 -16.94 -7.68
C ASP A 42 0.93 -15.77 -6.69
N VAL A 43 -0.26 -15.30 -6.28
CA VAL A 43 -0.35 -14.16 -5.38
C VAL A 43 -0.08 -14.59 -3.94
N ARG A 44 0.84 -13.88 -3.28
CA ARG A 44 1.20 -14.08 -1.88
C ARG A 44 0.97 -12.79 -1.10
N TYR A 45 0.73 -12.93 0.20
CA TYR A 45 0.43 -11.81 1.08
C TYR A 45 1.38 -11.82 2.27
N ILE A 46 1.94 -10.64 2.59
CA ILE A 46 2.74 -10.44 3.80
C ILE A 46 2.04 -9.36 4.62
N PHE A 47 1.51 -9.75 5.77
CA PHE A 47 0.84 -8.87 6.71
C PHE A 47 1.76 -8.56 7.89
N ILE A 48 2.08 -7.28 8.08
CA ILE A 48 3.00 -6.79 9.09
C ILE A 48 2.23 -5.88 10.04
N GLN A 49 2.17 -6.23 11.32
CA GLN A 49 1.54 -5.45 12.37
C GLN A 49 2.49 -5.32 13.58
N ASP A 50 2.92 -6.43 14.18
CA ASP A 50 3.73 -6.39 15.40
C ASP A 50 5.17 -5.91 15.17
N ASN A 51 5.75 -6.18 13.99
CA ASN A 51 7.10 -5.77 13.60
C ASN A 51 7.13 -4.56 12.66
N LEU A 52 6.08 -3.75 12.65
CA LEU A 52 5.94 -2.64 11.71
C LEU A 52 7.04 -1.59 11.88
N GLU A 53 7.49 -1.32 13.10
CA GLU A 53 8.55 -0.33 13.38
C GLU A 53 9.90 -0.74 12.78
N THR A 54 10.22 -2.04 12.76
CA THR A 54 11.42 -2.54 12.07
C THR A 54 11.33 -2.28 10.58
N LEU A 55 10.18 -2.57 9.99
CA LEU A 55 9.98 -2.34 8.55
C LEU A 55 9.96 -0.85 8.20
N LYS A 56 9.41 0.01 9.06
CA LYS A 56 9.45 1.47 8.87
C LYS A 56 10.88 1.98 8.70
N LYS A 57 11.82 1.52 9.52
CA LYS A 57 13.24 1.88 9.39
C LYS A 57 13.79 1.48 8.02
N MET A 58 13.54 0.24 7.59
CA MET A 58 13.99 -0.24 6.28
C MET A 58 13.38 0.56 5.11
N VAL A 59 12.12 1.00 5.25
CA VAL A 59 11.47 1.87 4.25
C VAL A 59 12.15 3.24 4.21
N TRP A 60 12.47 3.84 5.36
CA TRP A 60 13.17 5.12 5.40
C TRP A 60 14.59 5.01 4.82
N ASP A 61 15.31 3.92 5.10
CA ASP A 61 16.63 3.64 4.51
C ASP A 61 16.53 3.51 2.98
N GLY A 62 15.51 2.82 2.50
CA GLY A 62 15.23 2.73 1.06
C GLY A 62 14.93 4.09 0.42
N LEU A 63 14.12 4.93 1.06
CA LEU A 63 13.85 6.30 0.58
C LEU A 63 15.12 7.16 0.56
N ASN A 64 15.96 7.06 1.58
CA ASN A 64 17.26 7.72 1.62
C ASN A 64 18.15 7.27 0.46
N THR A 65 18.20 5.98 0.18
CA THR A 65 18.94 5.44 -0.97
C THR A 65 18.43 6.01 -2.29
N ILE A 66 17.11 6.12 -2.47
CA ILE A 66 16.52 6.75 -3.66
C ILE A 66 16.98 8.21 -3.80
N LEU A 67 16.87 8.98 -2.72
CA LEU A 67 17.17 10.42 -2.75
C LEU A 67 18.65 10.72 -3.00
N ASN A 68 19.55 9.81 -2.61
CA ASN A 68 20.99 9.94 -2.82
C ASN A 68 21.50 9.33 -4.13
N ASN A 69 20.63 8.70 -4.93
CA ASN A 69 21.00 8.12 -6.23
C ASN A 69 20.39 8.93 -7.37
N SER A 70 21.24 9.56 -8.20
CA SER A 70 20.81 10.41 -9.30
C SER A 70 19.96 9.69 -10.35
N GLU A 71 20.22 8.42 -10.64
CA GLU A 71 19.44 7.64 -11.61
C GLU A 71 18.01 7.41 -11.08
N HIS A 72 17.88 7.02 -9.81
CA HIS A 72 16.59 6.83 -9.18
C HIS A 72 15.80 8.15 -9.09
N VAL A 73 16.45 9.21 -8.62
CA VAL A 73 15.82 10.54 -8.50
C VAL A 73 15.30 11.04 -9.85
N ASN A 74 16.09 10.89 -10.92
CA ASN A 74 15.73 11.35 -12.25
C ASN A 74 14.60 10.53 -12.90
N SER A 75 14.39 9.29 -12.48
CA SER A 75 13.27 8.46 -12.93
C SER A 75 11.93 8.85 -12.31
N ILE A 76 11.94 9.62 -11.23
CA ILE A 76 10.74 10.04 -10.49
C ILE A 76 10.25 11.39 -11.03
N GLN A 77 8.94 11.49 -11.28
CA GLN A 77 8.33 12.78 -11.65
C GLN A 77 8.63 13.83 -10.57
N GLU A 78 8.96 15.05 -10.99
CA GLU A 78 9.40 16.15 -10.12
C GLU A 78 8.51 16.40 -8.91
N ARG A 79 7.17 16.37 -9.09
CA ARG A 79 6.22 16.55 -7.99
C ARG A 79 6.37 15.50 -6.88
N TYR A 80 6.68 14.24 -7.25
CA TYR A 80 6.88 13.17 -6.27
C TYR A 80 8.26 13.25 -5.62
N ARG A 81 9.26 13.71 -6.34
CA ARG A 81 10.59 13.98 -5.81
C ARG A 81 10.53 15.04 -4.70
N ILE A 82 9.84 16.15 -4.93
CA ILE A 82 9.65 17.21 -3.92
C ILE A 82 8.93 16.63 -2.68
N ILE A 83 7.89 15.81 -2.87
CA ILE A 83 7.18 15.19 -1.75
C ILE A 83 8.12 14.27 -0.96
N LEU A 84 8.92 13.44 -1.63
CA LEU A 84 9.88 12.55 -0.98
C LEU A 84 10.94 13.30 -0.19
N GLN A 85 11.49 14.38 -0.75
CA GLN A 85 12.45 15.25 -0.07
C GLN A 85 11.85 15.83 1.22
N ASN A 86 10.66 16.41 1.14
CA ASN A 86 9.97 16.97 2.30
C ASN A 86 9.66 15.90 3.37
N LEU A 87 9.27 14.68 2.96
CA LEU A 87 9.03 13.57 3.88
C LEU A 87 10.32 13.16 4.59
N TRP A 88 11.42 13.04 3.83
CA TRP A 88 12.73 12.69 4.38
C TRP A 88 13.26 13.75 5.35
N GLU A 89 13.17 15.02 4.98
CA GLU A 89 13.59 16.14 5.84
C GLU A 89 12.81 16.17 7.16
N ALA A 90 11.49 15.98 7.10
CA ALA A 90 10.65 15.92 8.30
C ALA A 90 11.04 14.75 9.21
N TYR A 91 11.28 13.57 8.63
CA TYR A 91 11.70 12.37 9.35
C TYR A 91 13.09 12.55 9.99
N SER A 92 14.07 13.02 9.21
CA SER A 92 15.47 13.19 9.65
C SER A 92 15.61 14.20 10.80
N ASN A 93 14.78 15.24 10.79
CA ASN A 93 14.77 16.28 11.82
C ASN A 93 13.97 15.88 13.07
N GLY A 94 13.40 14.68 13.10
CA GLY A 94 12.53 14.24 14.20
C GLY A 94 11.28 15.09 14.35
N ALA A 95 10.93 15.85 13.31
CA ALA A 95 9.83 16.78 13.33
C ALA A 95 8.58 16.14 12.71
N GLY A 96 7.56 15.95 13.54
CA GLY A 96 6.23 15.94 13.01
C GLY A 96 5.49 14.62 12.94
N GLU A 97 4.34 14.72 12.28
CA GLU A 97 3.40 13.65 12.03
C GLU A 97 4.00 12.61 11.07
N ASP A 98 3.70 11.34 11.28
CA ASP A 98 4.01 10.25 10.37
C ASP A 98 3.18 10.38 9.06
N ARG A 99 3.72 11.14 8.11
CA ARG A 99 3.08 11.40 6.81
C ARG A 99 3.35 10.33 5.76
N LEU A 100 4.16 9.33 6.06
CA LEU A 100 4.42 8.20 5.18
C LEU A 100 3.53 7.00 5.51
N PHE A 101 3.46 6.63 6.79
CA PHE A 101 2.63 5.53 7.29
C PHE A 101 1.30 6.00 7.90
N PHE A 102 1.15 7.31 8.18
CA PHE A 102 -0.09 7.90 8.73
C PHE A 102 -0.56 7.23 10.03
N ASN A 103 0.39 6.76 10.84
CA ASN A 103 0.12 5.98 12.06
C ASN A 103 -0.77 4.75 11.79
N SER A 104 -0.67 4.17 10.60
CA SER A 104 -1.38 2.92 10.28
C SER A 104 -0.89 1.80 11.19
N PRO A 105 -1.79 1.00 11.80
CA PRO A 105 -1.41 -0.11 12.67
C PRO A 105 -0.78 -1.27 11.91
N ALA A 106 -0.94 -1.34 10.59
CA ALA A 106 -0.45 -2.45 9.79
C ALA A 106 -0.14 -2.07 8.34
N LEU A 107 0.74 -2.86 7.74
CA LEU A 107 1.05 -2.86 6.32
C LEU A 107 0.77 -4.25 5.74
N LEU A 108 0.08 -4.29 4.60
CA LEU A 108 -0.09 -5.47 3.78
C LEU A 108 0.68 -5.31 2.47
N ILE A 109 1.56 -6.26 2.18
CA ILE A 109 2.28 -6.33 0.91
C ILE A 109 1.67 -7.44 0.06
N VAL A 110 1.32 -7.12 -1.18
CA VAL A 110 0.83 -8.08 -2.17
C VAL A 110 1.94 -8.40 -3.15
N ASN A 111 2.27 -9.66 -3.22
CA ASN A 111 3.38 -10.23 -3.96
C ASN A 111 2.86 -11.11 -5.10
N SER A 112 3.41 -10.98 -6.31
CA SER A 112 3.08 -11.81 -7.47
C SER A 112 4.14 -11.64 -8.56
N ASN A 113 4.28 -12.60 -9.45
CA ASN A 113 5.08 -12.43 -10.67
C ASN A 113 4.35 -11.59 -11.73
N SER A 114 3.01 -11.50 -11.63
CA SER A 114 2.15 -10.74 -12.55
C SER A 114 1.60 -9.47 -11.90
N ALA A 115 1.82 -8.33 -12.54
CA ALA A 115 1.23 -7.05 -12.10
C ALA A 115 -0.31 -7.09 -12.15
N LEU A 116 -0.88 -7.78 -13.13
CA LEU A 116 -2.33 -7.93 -13.26
C LEU A 116 -2.89 -8.77 -12.10
N ASN A 117 -2.31 -9.95 -11.82
CA ASN A 117 -2.77 -10.81 -10.73
C ASN A 117 -2.69 -10.09 -9.38
N GLY A 118 -1.55 -9.45 -9.10
CA GLY A 118 -1.35 -8.68 -7.86
C GLY A 118 -2.30 -7.49 -7.75
N GLY A 119 -2.53 -6.77 -8.85
CA GLY A 119 -3.45 -5.62 -8.88
C GLY A 119 -4.91 -6.03 -8.64
N LEU A 120 -5.38 -7.10 -9.28
CA LEU A 120 -6.73 -7.64 -9.08
C LEU A 120 -6.94 -8.12 -7.63
N ALA A 121 -5.97 -8.85 -7.09
CA ALA A 121 -6.03 -9.31 -5.71
C ALA A 121 -6.05 -8.14 -4.71
N SER A 122 -5.21 -7.13 -4.91
CA SER A 122 -5.19 -5.92 -4.09
C SER A 122 -6.53 -5.19 -4.10
N SER A 123 -7.18 -5.08 -5.27
CA SER A 123 -8.49 -4.45 -5.40
C SER A 123 -9.57 -5.21 -4.64
N ASN A 124 -9.61 -6.54 -4.75
CA ASN A 124 -10.57 -7.36 -4.01
C ASN A 124 -10.36 -7.26 -2.49
N ILE A 125 -9.10 -7.29 -2.05
CA ILE A 125 -8.74 -7.11 -0.64
C ILE A 125 -9.19 -5.73 -0.14
N GLU A 126 -8.98 -4.67 -0.89
CA GLU A 126 -9.43 -3.31 -0.50
C GLU A 126 -10.95 -3.25 -0.33
N LEU A 127 -11.70 -3.84 -1.26
CA LEU A 127 -13.17 -3.88 -1.17
C LEU A 127 -13.61 -4.69 0.05
N MET A 128 -12.99 -5.84 0.29
CA MET A 128 -13.31 -6.67 1.46
C MET A 128 -12.94 -5.96 2.77
N ALA A 129 -11.78 -5.33 2.85
CA ALA A 129 -11.39 -4.53 4.01
C ALA A 129 -12.41 -3.42 4.31
N ASN A 130 -12.88 -2.73 3.26
CA ASN A 130 -13.90 -1.70 3.41
C ASN A 130 -15.24 -2.27 3.93
N SER A 131 -15.63 -3.48 3.53
CA SER A 131 -16.84 -4.16 4.04
C SER A 131 -16.72 -4.57 5.51
N GLU A 132 -15.50 -4.84 5.97
CA GLU A 132 -15.18 -5.14 7.38
C GLU A 132 -14.93 -3.87 8.22
N GLY A 133 -15.20 -2.69 7.65
CA GLY A 133 -15.03 -1.40 8.34
C GLY A 133 -13.58 -0.94 8.47
N LEU A 134 -12.65 -1.55 7.73
CA LEU A 134 -11.28 -1.08 7.64
C LEU A 134 -11.10 -0.11 6.45
N GLY A 135 -10.08 0.70 6.54
CA GLY A 135 -9.65 1.59 5.47
C GLY A 135 -8.28 1.22 4.95
N VAL A 136 -8.06 1.49 3.66
CA VAL A 136 -6.83 1.17 2.97
C VAL A 136 -6.24 2.41 2.32
N LEU A 137 -4.90 2.48 2.26
CA LEU A 137 -4.13 3.41 1.42
C LEU A 137 -3.06 2.64 0.65
N TYR A 138 -3.13 2.67 -0.66
CA TYR A 138 -2.02 2.23 -1.50
C TYR A 138 -0.86 3.22 -1.42
N SER A 139 0.32 2.75 -1.03
CA SER A 139 1.52 3.57 -0.88
C SER A 139 2.58 3.18 -1.91
N GLY A 140 2.68 3.98 -2.98
CA GLY A 140 3.73 3.81 -3.99
C GLY A 140 5.13 4.14 -3.45
N PHE A 141 5.24 5.03 -2.48
CA PHE A 141 6.53 5.37 -1.86
C PHE A 141 7.09 4.22 -1.02
N ILE A 142 6.23 3.55 -0.23
CA ILE A 142 6.65 2.36 0.53
C ILE A 142 7.04 1.24 -0.44
N GLN A 143 6.25 1.01 -1.49
CA GLN A 143 6.56 0.01 -2.51
C GLN A 143 7.92 0.29 -3.16
N MET A 144 8.16 1.52 -3.58
CA MET A 144 9.42 1.95 -4.21
C MET A 144 10.61 1.74 -3.27
N ALA A 145 10.50 2.18 -2.01
CA ALA A 145 11.53 2.06 -1.00
C ALA A 145 11.90 0.60 -0.71
N LEU A 146 10.90 -0.26 -0.53
CA LEU A 146 11.13 -1.69 -0.30
C LEU A 146 11.75 -2.38 -1.51
N SER A 147 11.36 -1.97 -2.73
CA SER A 147 11.87 -2.59 -3.96
C SER A 147 13.35 -2.32 -4.23
N ILE A 148 13.93 -1.29 -3.64
CA ILE A 148 15.36 -0.96 -3.83
C ILE A 148 16.22 -1.29 -2.61
N ASN A 149 15.63 -1.67 -1.49
CA ASN A 149 16.34 -2.02 -0.25
C ASN A 149 16.56 -3.54 -0.19
N PRO A 150 17.79 -4.04 -0.40
CA PRO A 150 18.09 -5.49 -0.37
C PRO A 150 17.79 -6.11 0.99
N ASP A 151 18.11 -5.41 2.09
CA ASP A 151 17.88 -5.91 3.45
C ASP A 151 16.38 -6.09 3.74
N ALA A 152 15.55 -5.18 3.22
CA ALA A 152 14.09 -5.31 3.32
C ALA A 152 13.57 -6.49 2.50
N CYS A 153 14.11 -6.71 1.31
CA CYS A 153 13.75 -7.86 0.47
C CYS A 153 14.16 -9.18 1.11
N GLU A 154 15.34 -9.25 1.70
CA GLU A 154 15.82 -10.41 2.46
C GLU A 154 14.95 -10.66 3.70
N TYR A 155 14.70 -9.62 4.50
CA TYR A 155 13.83 -9.69 5.69
C TYR A 155 12.41 -10.21 5.37
N LEU A 156 11.86 -9.79 4.24
CA LEU A 156 10.52 -10.18 3.78
C LEU A 156 10.52 -11.50 2.97
N ASN A 157 11.69 -12.05 2.67
CA ASN A 157 11.86 -13.22 1.79
C ASN A 157 11.14 -13.06 0.44
N ILE A 158 11.40 -11.94 -0.24
CA ILE A 158 10.82 -11.58 -1.53
C ILE A 158 11.89 -11.02 -2.47
N THR A 159 11.58 -10.98 -3.77
CA THR A 159 12.38 -10.23 -4.73
C THR A 159 11.73 -8.87 -5.05
N PRO A 160 12.52 -7.83 -5.38
CA PRO A 160 12.01 -6.48 -5.67
C PRO A 160 10.87 -6.49 -6.69
N ASN A 161 11.02 -7.26 -7.77
CA ASN A 161 10.06 -7.33 -8.87
C ASN A 161 8.72 -7.99 -8.49
N GLN A 162 8.63 -8.65 -7.36
CA GLN A 162 7.42 -9.32 -6.91
C GLN A 162 6.49 -8.41 -6.11
N ILE A 163 6.95 -7.28 -5.59
CA ILE A 163 6.12 -6.34 -4.84
C ILE A 163 5.16 -5.64 -5.81
N LYS A 164 3.86 -5.97 -5.77
CA LYS A 164 2.86 -5.39 -6.67
C LYS A 164 2.07 -4.27 -6.02
N SER A 165 1.83 -4.34 -4.71
CA SER A 165 1.32 -3.21 -3.95
C SER A 165 1.73 -3.27 -2.49
N CYS A 166 1.83 -2.09 -1.88
CA CYS A 166 1.95 -1.89 -0.45
C CYS A 166 0.71 -1.13 0.03
N MET A 167 -0.03 -1.71 0.95
CA MET A 167 -1.32 -1.22 1.42
C MET A 167 -1.26 -0.97 2.93
N LEU A 168 -1.27 0.30 3.35
CA LEU A 168 -1.53 0.64 4.74
C LEU A 168 -2.98 0.30 5.06
N ILE A 169 -3.23 -0.38 6.17
CA ILE A 169 -4.55 -0.90 6.53
C ILE A 169 -4.82 -0.75 8.02
N GLY A 170 -6.04 -0.33 8.36
CA GLY A 170 -6.46 -0.14 9.75
C GLY A 170 -7.87 0.40 9.86
N TYR A 171 -8.36 0.56 11.08
CA TYR A 171 -9.67 1.16 11.32
C TYR A 171 -9.60 2.68 11.08
N PRO A 172 -10.45 3.24 10.19
CA PRO A 172 -10.43 4.68 9.93
C PRO A 172 -10.80 5.48 11.18
N ASN A 173 -10.07 6.57 11.41
CA ASN A 173 -10.43 7.59 12.41
C ASN A 173 -11.08 8.82 11.76
N VAL A 174 -11.57 8.67 10.53
CA VAL A 174 -12.26 9.69 9.74
C VAL A 174 -13.49 9.09 9.07
N SER A 175 -14.48 9.93 8.82
CA SER A 175 -15.65 9.59 8.02
C SER A 175 -15.81 10.60 6.89
N TYR A 176 -16.04 10.11 5.69
CA TYR A 176 -16.23 10.94 4.50
C TYR A 176 -17.72 11.02 4.15
N ARG A 177 -18.23 12.23 3.99
CA ARG A 177 -19.64 12.48 3.64
C ARG A 177 -19.94 12.39 2.15
N CYS A 178 -18.90 12.52 1.29
CA CYS A 178 -19.04 12.56 -0.16
C CYS A 178 -18.14 11.54 -0.82
N THR A 179 -18.53 11.07 -2.00
CA THR A 179 -17.67 10.29 -2.90
C THR A 179 -16.63 11.18 -3.56
N VAL A 180 -15.54 10.58 -4.06
CA VAL A 180 -14.54 11.32 -4.83
C VAL A 180 -15.12 11.69 -6.20
N PRO A 181 -15.02 12.97 -6.63
CA PRO A 181 -15.36 13.35 -7.99
C PRO A 181 -14.56 12.52 -9.01
N ARG A 182 -15.20 12.11 -10.09
CA ARG A 182 -14.56 11.37 -11.18
C ARG A 182 -14.84 12.09 -12.50
N LYS A 183 -13.88 12.01 -13.42
CA LYS A 183 -14.10 12.44 -14.79
C LYS A 183 -15.22 11.60 -15.40
N PRO A 184 -15.96 12.15 -16.39
CA PRO A 184 -16.92 11.37 -17.17
C PRO A 184 -16.24 10.12 -17.75
N ILE A 185 -17.03 9.04 -17.84
CA ILE A 185 -16.57 7.81 -18.49
C ILE A 185 -16.39 8.07 -19.99
N SER A 186 -15.31 7.61 -20.56
CA SER A 186 -15.09 7.61 -22.01
C SER A 186 -15.31 6.21 -22.55
N ILE A 187 -16.25 6.07 -23.48
CA ILE A 187 -16.61 4.79 -24.10
C ILE A 187 -16.58 4.98 -25.60
N GLN A 188 -15.93 4.06 -26.31
CA GLN A 188 -16.04 3.94 -27.76
C GLN A 188 -16.91 2.72 -28.06
N TRP A 189 -18.01 2.94 -28.73
CA TRP A 189 -18.89 1.90 -29.23
C TRP A 189 -18.52 1.62 -30.69
N MET A 190 -18.26 0.36 -31.04
CA MET A 190 -17.91 -0.05 -32.41
C MET A 190 -18.89 -1.10 -32.90
#